data_4b8c25b86a8c8ae4cfc4cd26b61430d2
#
_entry.id   4b8c25b86a8c8ae4cfc4cd26b61430d2
#
_cell.length_a   1.000
_cell.length_b   1.000
_cell.length_c   1.000
_cell.angle_alpha   90.00
_cell.angle_beta   90.00
_cell.angle_gamma   90.00
#
_symmetry.space_group_name_H-M   'P 1'
#
loop_
_entity.id
_entity.type
_entity.pdbx_description
1 polymer ?
#
loop_
_entity_poly.entity_id
_entity_poly.type
_entity_poly.pdbx_seq_one_letter_code
_entity_poly.pdbx_strand_id
1 'polypeptide(L)'
;MPFAVFERMTSLRELGKGRTLAISSRAHLMPASPIRKLSPFAEAAKARGTKVFHLNIGQPDIETPACMLDRLKTLDTRVLEYSPSTGTPDFLRSLQRYYERRLGLKLGLNQILATTGGSEAILFAFMACANNGDDAMVVEPFYANYRTFATMAGLNIVPVTSRGRDGFHMPPREVWERALTPRTRLVIICNPGNPTGTVYTREELDMIAGFCRDHNLFLVSDEVYREFVYDGRMAISALELDNLDPFAIVVDSLSKRYSACGIRLGSLVTRNAEVYDACLRMAQGRLSPPGLAQFIAVGIDTMGEEYGRDVLAEYQRRRDVLFEGLTAIPGVFLQKPEGAFYCMAKLPVENSDDFASWLLSAFEHEGETVMLAPATGFYASEHLGRSEVRIAYVLKEADLRRSVELLRIALERYSTKPASNP
;
A
#
# COMPACT_ATOMS: atom_id res chain seq x y z
N MET A 1 32.82 -5.25 53.69
CA MET A 1 32.54 -4.75 52.33
C MET A 1 31.09 -4.24 52.18
N PRO A 2 30.74 -3.05 52.68
CA PRO A 2 29.46 -2.42 52.31
C PRO A 2 29.57 -1.04 51.67
N PHE A 3 30.81 -0.49 51.41
CA PHE A 3 30.94 0.86 50.86
C PHE A 3 30.76 0.99 49.34
N ALA A 4 31.00 -0.06 48.58
CA ALA A 4 30.92 -0.01 47.08
C ALA A 4 29.49 -0.02 46.50
N VAL A 5 28.48 -0.43 47.32
CA VAL A 5 27.06 -0.46 46.88
C VAL A 5 26.41 0.93 47.07
N PHE A 6 26.86 1.70 48.03
CA PHE A 6 26.30 3.03 48.33
C PHE A 6 26.77 4.10 47.33
N GLU A 7 27.99 4.00 46.85
CA GLU A 7 28.51 4.93 45.80
C GLU A 7 27.84 4.67 44.42
N ARG A 8 27.50 3.41 44.06
CA ARG A 8 26.75 3.12 42.86
C ARG A 8 25.30 3.64 42.87
N MET A 9 24.67 3.66 44.04
CA MET A 9 23.29 4.20 44.17
C MET A 9 23.27 5.73 44.14
N THR A 10 24.33 6.41 44.61
CA THR A 10 24.44 7.87 44.52
C THR A 10 24.72 8.33 43.07
N SER A 11 25.56 7.61 42.32
CA SER A 11 25.83 7.91 40.90
C SER A 11 24.61 7.69 40.00
N LEU A 12 23.76 6.68 40.30
CA LEU A 12 22.51 6.45 39.56
C LEU A 12 21.44 7.52 39.88
N ARG A 13 21.45 8.12 41.08
CA ARG A 13 20.57 9.25 41.41
C ARG A 13 21.01 10.57 40.80
N GLU A 14 22.30 10.76 40.59
CA GLU A 14 22.83 11.96 39.93
C GLU A 14 22.67 11.91 38.41
N LEU A 15 22.72 10.71 37.79
CA LEU A 15 22.42 10.53 36.37
C LEU A 15 20.95 10.80 36.03
N GLY A 16 20.03 10.83 37.01
CA GLY A 16 18.63 11.18 36.82
C GLY A 16 18.29 12.67 36.94
N LYS A 17 19.19 13.49 37.50
CA LYS A 17 18.98 14.93 37.67
C LYS A 17 19.42 15.65 36.39
N GLY A 18 18.51 15.76 35.42
CA GLY A 18 18.74 16.50 34.17
C GLY A 18 18.20 15.82 32.90
N ARG A 19 17.68 14.58 32.99
CA ARG A 19 16.99 13.96 31.85
C ARG A 19 15.54 14.43 31.79
N THR A 20 15.23 15.26 30.83
CA THR A 20 13.84 15.57 30.45
C THR A 20 13.21 14.30 29.87
N LEU A 21 12.01 13.94 30.31
CA LEU A 21 11.26 12.86 29.70
C LEU A 21 10.99 13.21 28.23
N ALA A 22 11.46 12.38 27.31
CA ALA A 22 11.29 12.57 25.88
C ALA A 22 10.94 11.23 25.22
N ILE A 23 10.10 11.30 24.19
CA ILE A 23 9.82 10.14 23.33
C ILE A 23 11.04 9.85 22.43
N SER A 24 11.10 8.65 21.84
CA SER A 24 12.22 8.25 21.00
C SER A 24 12.32 9.11 19.72
N SER A 25 13.53 9.28 19.18
CA SER A 25 13.74 9.94 17.89
C SER A 25 12.94 9.29 16.77
N ARG A 26 12.80 7.96 16.79
CA ARG A 26 11.96 7.21 15.83
C ARG A 26 10.51 7.66 15.88
N ALA A 27 9.95 7.89 17.07
CA ALA A 27 8.57 8.36 17.21
C ALA A 27 8.38 9.77 16.63
N HIS A 28 9.38 10.64 16.75
CA HIS A 28 9.37 11.96 16.11
C HIS A 28 9.47 11.90 14.59
N LEU A 29 10.19 10.92 14.04
CA LEU A 29 10.35 10.71 12.61
C LEU A 29 9.16 10.04 11.93
N MET A 30 8.18 9.51 12.70
CA MET A 30 7.01 8.85 12.12
C MET A 30 6.19 9.83 11.27
N PRO A 31 6.01 9.55 9.97
CA PRO A 31 5.30 10.45 9.09
C PRO A 31 3.80 10.44 9.39
N ALA A 32 3.17 11.62 9.32
CA ALA A 32 1.72 11.71 9.31
C ALA A 32 1.16 11.09 8.01
N SER A 33 0.00 10.45 8.10
CA SER A 33 -0.63 9.84 6.93
C SER A 33 -1.11 10.92 5.94
N PRO A 34 -0.57 11.00 4.72
CA PRO A 34 -1.01 11.98 3.72
C PRO A 34 -2.45 11.73 3.26
N ILE A 35 -2.92 10.49 3.38
CA ILE A 35 -4.27 10.08 2.99
C ILE A 35 -5.32 10.55 4.01
N ARG A 36 -4.93 10.63 5.30
CA ARG A 36 -5.85 10.93 6.42
C ARG A 36 -5.74 12.35 6.97
N LYS A 37 -4.72 13.12 6.57
CA LYS A 37 -4.49 14.48 7.09
C LYS A 37 -5.68 15.42 6.85
N LEU A 38 -6.48 15.17 5.81
CA LEU A 38 -7.67 15.95 5.48
C LEU A 38 -8.96 15.44 6.14
N SER A 39 -8.93 14.34 6.89
CA SER A 39 -10.13 13.78 7.53
C SER A 39 -10.86 14.79 8.45
N PRO A 40 -10.18 15.62 9.27
CA PRO A 40 -10.86 16.62 10.08
C PRO A 40 -11.66 17.64 9.25
N PHE A 41 -11.15 18.04 8.08
CA PHE A 41 -11.86 18.95 7.17
C PHE A 41 -13.08 18.28 6.55
N ALA A 42 -12.99 16.98 6.19
CA ALA A 42 -14.12 16.22 5.67
C ALA A 42 -15.22 16.05 6.74
N GLU A 43 -14.86 15.76 7.98
CA GLU A 43 -15.84 15.67 9.07
C GLU A 43 -16.50 17.03 9.36
N ALA A 44 -15.74 18.12 9.30
CA ALA A 44 -16.31 19.47 9.41
C ALA A 44 -17.26 19.82 8.24
N ALA A 45 -16.95 19.40 7.00
CA ALA A 45 -17.84 19.55 5.85
C ALA A 45 -19.16 18.79 6.05
N LYS A 46 -19.07 17.53 6.46
CA LYS A 46 -20.26 16.70 6.77
C LYS A 46 -21.11 17.30 7.89
N ALA A 47 -20.47 17.85 8.93
CA ALA A 47 -21.18 18.52 10.03
C ALA A 47 -21.95 19.76 9.56
N ARG A 48 -21.53 20.42 8.47
CA ARG A 48 -22.27 21.50 7.81
C ARG A 48 -23.38 21.02 6.88
N GLY A 49 -23.56 19.69 6.73
CA GLY A 49 -24.55 19.09 5.82
C GLY A 49 -24.03 18.81 4.41
N THR A 50 -22.75 19.05 4.13
CA THR A 50 -22.16 18.81 2.82
C THR A 50 -21.86 17.32 2.63
N LYS A 51 -22.37 16.71 1.56
CA LYS A 51 -22.02 15.33 1.16
C LYS A 51 -20.61 15.30 0.59
N VAL A 52 -19.74 14.43 1.10
CA VAL A 52 -18.34 14.30 0.67
C VAL A 52 -18.16 13.00 -0.09
N PHE A 53 -17.75 13.07 -1.35
CA PHE A 53 -17.34 11.90 -2.13
C PHE A 53 -15.87 11.59 -1.85
N HIS A 54 -15.62 10.43 -1.26
CA HIS A 54 -14.28 10.00 -0.82
C HIS A 54 -13.49 9.33 -1.94
N LEU A 55 -12.72 10.10 -2.70
CA LEU A 55 -11.80 9.60 -3.73
C LEU A 55 -10.36 9.39 -3.20
N ASN A 56 -10.14 9.68 -1.92
CA ASN A 56 -8.82 9.60 -1.27
C ASN A 56 -8.48 8.20 -0.71
N ILE A 57 -9.48 7.34 -0.47
CA ILE A 57 -9.32 6.04 0.18
C ILE A 57 -9.60 4.91 -0.80
N GLY A 58 -8.64 3.99 -0.99
CA GLY A 58 -8.80 2.79 -1.79
C GLY A 58 -9.35 1.62 -0.98
N GLN A 59 -10.57 1.75 -0.50
CA GLN A 59 -11.31 0.66 0.12
C GLN A 59 -12.38 0.18 -0.85
N PRO A 60 -12.30 -1.08 -1.34
CA PRO A 60 -13.33 -1.64 -2.20
C PRO A 60 -14.73 -1.57 -1.56
N ASP A 61 -15.74 -1.29 -2.37
CA ASP A 61 -17.16 -1.22 -1.98
C ASP A 61 -18.01 -2.37 -2.54
N ILE A 62 -17.43 -3.22 -3.39
CA ILE A 62 -18.07 -4.43 -3.87
C ILE A 62 -18.21 -5.41 -2.71
N GLU A 63 -19.29 -6.16 -2.67
CA GLU A 63 -19.56 -7.07 -1.57
C GLU A 63 -18.46 -8.13 -1.41
N THR A 64 -18.10 -8.40 -0.16
CA THR A 64 -17.25 -9.55 0.19
C THR A 64 -17.93 -10.84 -0.27
N PRO A 65 -17.21 -11.82 -0.85
CA PRO A 65 -17.81 -13.07 -1.34
C PRO A 65 -18.70 -13.74 -0.29
N ALA A 66 -19.93 -14.09 -0.68
CA ALA A 66 -20.89 -14.73 0.23
C ALA A 66 -20.32 -16.00 0.86
N CYS A 67 -19.55 -16.80 0.10
CA CYS A 67 -18.90 -18.02 0.59
C CYS A 67 -17.94 -17.76 1.76
N MET A 68 -17.33 -16.58 1.85
CA MET A 68 -16.55 -16.18 3.01
C MET A 68 -17.44 -15.86 4.21
N LEU A 69 -18.48 -15.03 4.01
CA LEU A 69 -19.37 -14.61 5.10
C LEU A 69 -20.22 -15.77 5.63
N ASP A 70 -20.62 -16.70 4.77
CA ASP A 70 -21.40 -17.89 5.15
C ASP A 70 -20.61 -18.83 6.06
N ARG A 71 -19.28 -18.81 6.02
CA ARG A 71 -18.46 -19.54 6.98
C ARG A 71 -18.78 -19.16 8.42
N LEU A 72 -19.09 -17.90 8.70
CA LEU A 72 -19.49 -17.47 10.05
C LEU A 72 -20.70 -18.22 10.59
N LYS A 73 -21.63 -18.63 9.72
CA LYS A 73 -22.82 -19.40 10.10
C LYS A 73 -22.49 -20.84 10.49
N THR A 74 -21.33 -21.34 10.09
CA THR A 74 -20.86 -22.71 10.38
C THR A 74 -19.83 -22.74 11.52
N LEU A 75 -19.59 -21.61 12.19
CA LEU A 75 -18.66 -21.54 13.31
C LEU A 75 -19.26 -22.24 14.52
N ASP A 76 -18.74 -23.43 14.83
CA ASP A 76 -19.10 -24.23 16.00
C ASP A 76 -17.92 -24.32 16.96
N THR A 77 -17.57 -23.20 17.59
CA THR A 77 -16.55 -23.15 18.64
C THR A 77 -17.01 -22.28 19.79
N ARG A 78 -16.67 -22.68 21.01
CA ARG A 78 -16.95 -21.90 22.23
C ARG A 78 -15.71 -21.18 22.75
N VAL A 79 -14.53 -21.49 22.22
CA VAL A 79 -13.25 -20.88 22.60
C VAL A 79 -12.52 -20.47 21.33
N LEU A 80 -12.13 -19.20 21.24
CA LEU A 80 -11.30 -18.68 20.17
C LEU A 80 -9.82 -18.82 20.59
N GLU A 81 -9.23 -19.94 20.23
CA GLU A 81 -7.84 -20.28 20.58
C GLU A 81 -6.84 -19.53 19.70
N TYR A 82 -5.58 -19.46 20.16
CA TYR A 82 -4.49 -19.04 19.30
C TYR A 82 -4.32 -20.00 18.13
N SER A 83 -4.30 -19.47 16.91
CA SER A 83 -3.88 -20.28 15.76
C SER A 83 -2.35 -20.42 15.72
N PRO A 84 -1.79 -21.38 14.96
CA PRO A 84 -0.35 -21.45 14.74
C PRO A 84 0.22 -20.12 14.24
N SER A 85 1.43 -19.77 14.66
CA SER A 85 2.09 -18.53 14.27
C SER A 85 2.31 -18.41 12.76
N THR A 86 2.45 -19.55 12.07
CA THR A 86 2.53 -19.66 10.60
C THR A 86 1.22 -19.33 9.90
N GLY A 87 0.09 -19.50 10.58
CA GLY A 87 -1.26 -19.57 10.05
C GLY A 87 -1.85 -20.97 10.18
N THR A 88 -3.17 -21.08 10.08
CA THR A 88 -3.87 -22.37 10.12
C THR A 88 -3.53 -23.19 8.87
N PRO A 89 -3.37 -24.52 9.00
CA PRO A 89 -3.08 -25.38 7.85
C PRO A 89 -4.08 -25.23 6.71
N ASP A 90 -5.37 -25.06 7.03
CA ASP A 90 -6.43 -24.92 6.02
C ASP A 90 -6.28 -23.62 5.24
N PHE A 91 -6.00 -22.50 5.91
CA PHE A 91 -5.76 -21.23 5.25
C PHE A 91 -4.49 -21.27 4.38
N LEU A 92 -3.41 -21.86 4.88
CA LEU A 92 -2.18 -21.99 4.10
C LEU A 92 -2.39 -22.87 2.85
N ARG A 93 -3.13 -23.99 2.97
CA ARG A 93 -3.49 -24.83 1.82
C ARG A 93 -4.41 -24.08 0.83
N SER A 94 -5.31 -23.21 1.33
CA SER A 94 -6.15 -22.37 0.48
C SER A 94 -5.27 -21.40 -0.33
N LEU A 95 -4.26 -20.78 0.28
CA LEU A 95 -3.30 -19.95 -0.44
C LEU A 95 -2.46 -20.75 -1.44
N GLN A 96 -1.98 -21.97 -1.08
CA GLN A 96 -1.29 -22.84 -2.04
C GLN A 96 -2.12 -23.09 -3.30
N ARG A 97 -3.40 -23.48 -3.12
CA ARG A 97 -4.34 -23.69 -4.23
C ARG A 97 -4.56 -22.43 -5.06
N TYR A 98 -4.62 -21.28 -4.41
CA TYR A 98 -4.71 -20.00 -5.09
C TYR A 98 -3.49 -19.75 -5.98
N TYR A 99 -2.26 -19.87 -5.45
CA TYR A 99 -1.02 -19.65 -6.22
C TYR A 99 -0.86 -20.67 -7.36
N GLU A 100 -1.21 -21.93 -7.13
CA GLU A 100 -1.15 -22.95 -8.17
C GLU A 100 -2.17 -22.68 -9.30
N ARG A 101 -3.42 -22.38 -8.94
CA ARG A 101 -4.49 -22.14 -9.91
C ARG A 101 -4.29 -20.85 -10.72
N ARG A 102 -3.83 -19.77 -10.07
CA ARG A 102 -3.75 -18.45 -10.70
C ARG A 102 -2.41 -18.18 -11.39
N LEU A 103 -1.33 -18.74 -10.87
CA LEU A 103 0.03 -18.46 -11.34
C LEU A 103 0.79 -19.72 -11.77
N GLY A 104 0.21 -20.91 -11.63
CA GLY A 104 0.93 -22.18 -11.89
C GLY A 104 2.04 -22.47 -10.89
N LEU A 105 2.14 -21.73 -9.78
CA LEU A 105 3.22 -21.83 -8.82
C LEU A 105 2.93 -22.88 -7.75
N LYS A 106 3.77 -23.88 -7.64
CA LYS A 106 3.73 -24.88 -6.57
C LYS A 106 4.60 -24.42 -5.40
N LEU A 107 3.95 -24.09 -4.29
CA LEU A 107 4.59 -23.59 -3.08
C LEU A 107 4.47 -24.62 -1.95
N GLY A 108 5.52 -24.76 -1.13
CA GLY A 108 5.47 -25.48 0.14
C GLY A 108 4.74 -24.65 1.21
N LEU A 109 4.14 -25.32 2.22
CA LEU A 109 3.55 -24.61 3.37
C LEU A 109 4.59 -23.80 4.15
N ASN A 110 5.85 -24.23 4.12
CA ASN A 110 7.00 -23.54 4.70
C ASN A 110 7.56 -22.42 3.82
N GLN A 111 6.83 -21.99 2.81
CA GLN A 111 7.14 -20.85 1.95
C GLN A 111 6.06 -19.77 2.05
N ILE A 112 4.98 -20.02 2.79
CA ILE A 112 3.84 -19.12 2.99
C ILE A 112 3.68 -18.86 4.48
N LEU A 113 3.74 -17.59 4.88
CA LEU A 113 3.52 -17.15 6.25
C LEU A 113 2.29 -16.24 6.28
N ALA A 114 1.26 -16.62 7.05
CA ALA A 114 0.10 -15.78 7.25
C ALA A 114 0.44 -14.56 8.11
N THR A 115 -0.07 -13.39 7.72
CA THR A 115 0.22 -12.11 8.38
C THR A 115 -1.07 -11.32 8.65
N THR A 116 -0.97 -10.34 9.55
CA THR A 116 -2.04 -9.39 9.85
C THR A 116 -2.16 -8.34 8.74
N GLY A 117 -2.56 -8.81 7.54
CA GLY A 117 -2.58 -8.04 6.29
C GLY A 117 -1.18 -7.81 5.70
N GLY A 118 -1.11 -7.22 4.50
CA GLY A 118 0.15 -6.91 3.82
C GLY A 118 1.06 -5.98 4.62
N SER A 119 0.51 -5.15 5.51
CA SER A 119 1.29 -4.23 6.34
C SER A 119 2.28 -4.95 7.26
N GLU A 120 1.88 -6.03 7.92
CA GLU A 120 2.77 -6.84 8.75
C GLU A 120 3.78 -7.58 7.88
N ALA A 121 3.37 -8.10 6.71
CA ALA A 121 4.26 -8.77 5.78
C ALA A 121 5.40 -7.86 5.31
N ILE A 122 5.11 -6.60 4.95
CA ILE A 122 6.12 -5.61 4.57
C ILE A 122 7.08 -5.33 5.73
N LEU A 123 6.53 -5.11 6.93
CA LEU A 123 7.36 -4.83 8.10
C LEU A 123 8.29 -6.01 8.44
N PHE A 124 7.78 -7.24 8.39
CA PHE A 124 8.59 -8.44 8.61
C PHE A 124 9.68 -8.58 7.54
N ALA A 125 9.34 -8.36 6.25
CA ALA A 125 10.32 -8.38 5.16
C ALA A 125 11.44 -7.35 5.38
N PHE A 126 11.09 -6.11 5.74
CA PHE A 126 12.09 -5.07 6.00
C PHE A 126 13.01 -5.43 7.17
N MET A 127 12.44 -5.92 8.27
CA MET A 127 13.21 -6.29 9.46
C MET A 127 14.05 -7.56 9.26
N ALA A 128 13.63 -8.47 8.39
CA ALA A 128 14.37 -9.69 8.09
C ALA A 128 15.54 -9.44 7.13
N CYS A 129 15.40 -8.47 6.23
CA CYS A 129 16.35 -8.28 5.12
C CYS A 129 17.34 -7.13 5.33
N ALA A 130 17.15 -6.27 6.33
CA ALA A 130 17.99 -5.09 6.51
C ALA A 130 18.18 -4.75 8.00
N ASN A 131 19.31 -4.13 8.30
CA ASN A 131 19.65 -3.63 9.62
C ASN A 131 19.21 -2.18 9.82
N ASN A 132 19.19 -1.74 11.07
CA ASN A 132 18.96 -0.33 11.38
C ASN A 132 20.03 0.56 10.72
N GLY A 133 19.60 1.56 9.96
CA GLY A 133 20.45 2.47 9.19
C GLY A 133 20.72 2.02 7.75
N ASP A 134 20.30 0.82 7.35
CA ASP A 134 20.35 0.38 5.95
C ASP A 134 19.31 1.11 5.09
N ASP A 135 19.46 1.00 3.77
CA ASP A 135 18.67 1.71 2.79
C ASP A 135 17.76 0.74 2.01
N ALA A 136 16.50 1.15 1.82
CA ALA A 136 15.52 0.51 0.97
C ALA A 136 15.23 1.39 -0.26
N MET A 137 15.49 0.88 -1.46
CA MET A 137 15.17 1.57 -2.71
C MET A 137 13.70 1.37 -3.08
N VAL A 138 13.06 2.42 -3.59
CA VAL A 138 11.65 2.39 -3.99
C VAL A 138 11.40 3.26 -5.21
N VAL A 139 10.58 2.80 -6.15
CA VAL A 139 10.07 3.67 -7.23
C VAL A 139 9.08 4.67 -6.65
N GLU A 140 9.32 5.96 -6.84
CA GLU A 140 8.36 6.99 -6.45
C GLU A 140 7.60 7.55 -7.68
N PRO A 141 6.32 7.89 -7.53
CA PRO A 141 5.53 7.87 -6.30
C PRO A 141 5.20 6.45 -5.82
N PHE A 142 5.17 6.25 -4.50
CA PHE A 142 4.98 4.95 -3.86
C PHE A 142 3.85 4.98 -2.81
N TYR A 143 3.39 3.81 -2.38
CA TYR A 143 2.44 3.69 -1.28
C TYR A 143 3.02 4.33 -0.01
N ALA A 144 2.41 5.42 0.43
CA ALA A 144 2.96 6.30 1.49
C ALA A 144 3.37 5.56 2.77
N ASN A 145 2.70 4.44 3.10
CA ASN A 145 3.04 3.67 4.30
C ASN A 145 4.37 2.91 4.19
N TYR A 146 4.99 2.77 3.00
CA TYR A 146 6.35 2.21 2.93
C TYR A 146 7.33 3.04 3.73
N ARG A 147 7.20 4.38 3.71
CA ARG A 147 7.99 5.26 4.58
C ARG A 147 7.74 4.99 6.05
N THR A 148 6.48 4.76 6.43
CA THR A 148 6.12 4.39 7.81
C THR A 148 6.79 3.08 8.23
N PHE A 149 6.69 2.04 7.40
CA PHE A 149 7.30 0.74 7.70
C PHE A 149 8.82 0.80 7.72
N ALA A 150 9.44 1.56 6.80
CA ALA A 150 10.87 1.79 6.80
C ALA A 150 11.32 2.50 8.10
N THR A 151 10.63 3.56 8.52
CA THR A 151 10.91 4.24 9.80
C THR A 151 10.76 3.29 10.99
N MET A 152 9.71 2.43 11.01
CA MET A 152 9.52 1.43 12.06
C MET A 152 10.67 0.41 12.10
N ALA A 153 11.13 -0.04 10.95
CA ALA A 153 12.25 -0.97 10.82
C ALA A 153 13.64 -0.29 10.98
N GLY A 154 13.68 1.04 11.05
CA GLY A 154 14.92 1.80 11.15
C GLY A 154 15.68 1.95 9.84
N LEU A 155 14.99 1.82 8.69
CA LEU A 155 15.56 1.95 7.35
C LEU A 155 15.38 3.37 6.81
N ASN A 156 16.27 3.76 5.88
CA ASN A 156 16.11 4.95 5.06
C ASN A 156 15.43 4.58 3.73
N ILE A 157 14.62 5.48 3.19
CA ILE A 157 14.08 5.34 1.84
C ILE A 157 14.99 6.05 0.84
N VAL A 158 15.42 5.33 -0.19
CA VAL A 158 16.15 5.85 -1.34
C VAL A 158 15.22 5.82 -2.55
N PRO A 159 14.71 6.99 -3.01
CA PRO A 159 13.75 7.04 -4.10
C PRO A 159 14.42 6.88 -5.46
N VAL A 160 13.71 6.21 -6.37
CA VAL A 160 14.01 6.14 -7.81
C VAL A 160 12.80 6.73 -8.54
N THR A 161 12.96 7.95 -9.07
CA THR A 161 11.81 8.73 -9.56
C THR A 161 11.32 8.26 -10.91
N SER A 162 10.06 7.82 -11.01
CA SER A 162 9.32 7.61 -12.25
C SER A 162 8.51 8.86 -12.63
N ARG A 163 8.00 8.92 -13.85
CA ARG A 163 7.35 10.12 -14.38
C ARG A 163 5.98 9.85 -14.96
N GLY A 164 5.02 10.71 -14.67
CA GLY A 164 3.64 10.59 -15.18
C GLY A 164 3.55 10.59 -16.72
N ARG A 165 4.40 11.35 -17.41
CA ARG A 165 4.44 11.33 -18.89
C ARG A 165 4.82 9.96 -19.48
N ASP A 166 5.56 9.16 -18.71
CA ASP A 166 6.04 7.83 -19.09
C ASP A 166 5.16 6.73 -18.44
N GLY A 167 3.94 7.07 -17.99
CA GLY A 167 3.01 6.13 -17.33
C GLY A 167 3.45 5.64 -15.96
N PHE A 168 4.45 6.27 -15.34
CA PHE A 168 5.10 5.83 -14.10
C PHE A 168 5.77 4.46 -14.20
N HIS A 169 6.13 4.04 -15.41
CA HIS A 169 6.94 2.85 -15.64
C HIS A 169 8.33 2.99 -15.01
N MET A 170 9.03 1.86 -14.81
CA MET A 170 10.35 1.87 -14.17
C MET A 170 11.34 2.71 -14.96
N PRO A 171 12.13 3.55 -14.29
CA PRO A 171 13.26 4.22 -14.93
C PRO A 171 14.30 3.20 -15.41
N PRO A 172 15.09 3.55 -16.45
CA PRO A 172 16.18 2.70 -16.94
C PRO A 172 17.16 2.31 -15.82
N ARG A 173 17.85 1.17 -15.99
CA ARG A 173 18.76 0.58 -15.01
C ARG A 173 19.81 1.58 -14.50
N GLU A 174 20.32 2.46 -15.36
CA GLU A 174 21.33 3.45 -14.99
C GLU A 174 20.85 4.45 -13.93
N VAL A 175 19.53 4.66 -13.83
CA VAL A 175 18.95 5.50 -12.76
C VAL A 175 19.02 4.79 -11.42
N TRP A 176 18.77 3.48 -11.41
CA TRP A 176 18.90 2.62 -10.23
C TRP A 176 20.35 2.52 -9.76
N GLU A 177 21.29 2.32 -10.71
CA GLU A 177 22.74 2.27 -10.42
C GLU A 177 23.24 3.56 -9.75
N ARG A 178 22.76 4.71 -10.21
CA ARG A 178 23.13 6.00 -9.61
C ARG A 178 22.55 6.24 -8.21
N ALA A 179 21.41 5.62 -7.91
CA ALA A 179 20.75 5.75 -6.61
C ALA A 179 21.28 4.72 -5.58
N LEU A 180 21.97 3.67 -6.04
CA LEU A 180 22.52 2.63 -5.19
C LEU A 180 23.53 3.21 -4.19
N THR A 181 23.43 2.76 -2.95
CA THR A 181 24.37 3.13 -1.87
C THR A 181 25.03 1.88 -1.29
N PRO A 182 26.17 2.01 -0.57
CA PRO A 182 26.79 0.87 0.12
C PRO A 182 25.89 0.25 1.21
N ARG A 183 24.85 0.97 1.66
CA ARG A 183 23.89 0.51 2.66
C ARG A 183 22.62 -0.07 2.06
N THR A 184 22.46 -0.03 0.75
CA THR A 184 21.26 -0.61 0.11
C THR A 184 21.22 -2.12 0.36
N ARG A 185 20.06 -2.63 0.82
CA ARG A 185 19.84 -4.06 1.11
C ARG A 185 18.64 -4.63 0.38
N LEU A 186 17.68 -3.80 0.06
CA LEU A 186 16.47 -4.26 -0.62
C LEU A 186 15.90 -3.20 -1.57
N VAL A 187 15.14 -3.70 -2.52
CA VAL A 187 14.23 -2.93 -3.38
C VAL A 187 12.81 -3.30 -3.01
N ILE A 188 11.91 -2.32 -2.92
CA ILE A 188 10.47 -2.58 -2.84
C ILE A 188 9.74 -2.01 -4.05
N ILE A 189 8.89 -2.84 -4.66
CA ILE A 189 7.99 -2.46 -5.75
C ILE A 189 6.54 -2.78 -5.38
N CYS A 190 5.60 -2.10 -6.01
CA CYS A 190 4.16 -2.43 -5.96
C CYS A 190 3.67 -2.73 -7.38
N ASN A 191 3.22 -3.95 -7.64
CA ASN A 191 2.80 -4.36 -8.97
C ASN A 191 1.52 -5.22 -8.92
N PRO A 192 0.40 -4.70 -9.42
CA PRO A 192 0.09 -3.34 -9.96
C PRO A 192 0.27 -2.21 -8.95
N GLY A 193 0.60 -1.02 -9.44
CA GLY A 193 1.07 0.11 -8.66
C GLY A 193 0.00 0.86 -7.84
N ASN A 194 0.30 1.16 -6.59
CA ASN A 194 -0.35 2.17 -5.78
C ASN A 194 0.72 3.24 -5.45
N PRO A 195 0.59 4.48 -5.93
CA PRO A 195 -0.64 5.19 -6.32
C PRO A 195 -0.92 5.25 -7.84
N THR A 196 -0.08 4.70 -8.69
CA THR A 196 -0.01 5.04 -10.12
C THR A 196 -1.00 4.30 -11.02
N GLY A 197 -1.39 3.08 -10.64
CA GLY A 197 -2.15 2.18 -11.51
C GLY A 197 -1.33 1.53 -12.62
N THR A 198 0.00 1.68 -12.59
CA THR A 198 0.93 1.08 -13.55
C THR A 198 1.03 -0.43 -13.34
N VAL A 199 1.16 -1.19 -14.43
CA VAL A 199 1.50 -2.61 -14.42
C VAL A 199 2.86 -2.76 -15.10
N TYR A 200 3.87 -3.22 -14.36
CA TYR A 200 5.21 -3.36 -14.90
C TYR A 200 5.28 -4.48 -15.95
N THR A 201 5.99 -4.20 -17.04
CA THR A 201 6.21 -5.17 -18.11
C THR A 201 7.16 -6.28 -17.70
N ARG A 202 7.23 -7.36 -18.45
CA ARG A 202 8.19 -8.44 -18.24
C ARG A 202 9.62 -7.93 -18.27
N GLU A 203 9.93 -7.05 -19.23
CA GLU A 203 11.27 -6.48 -19.40
C GLU A 203 11.68 -5.60 -18.21
N GLU A 204 10.75 -4.81 -17.66
CA GLU A 204 10.98 -4.02 -16.45
C GLU A 204 11.25 -4.90 -15.24
N LEU A 205 10.46 -5.97 -15.08
CA LEU A 205 10.63 -6.91 -13.98
C LEU A 205 11.91 -7.73 -14.12
N ASP A 206 12.29 -8.13 -15.33
CA ASP A 206 13.57 -8.82 -15.57
C ASP A 206 14.77 -7.88 -15.34
N MET A 207 14.64 -6.61 -15.69
CA MET A 207 15.65 -5.59 -15.41
C MET A 207 15.88 -5.43 -13.90
N ILE A 208 14.81 -5.25 -13.12
CA ILE A 208 14.95 -5.06 -11.66
C ILE A 208 15.39 -6.35 -10.96
N ALA A 209 14.98 -7.52 -11.45
CA ALA A 209 15.45 -8.81 -10.96
C ALA A 209 16.97 -8.98 -11.21
N GLY A 210 17.43 -8.61 -12.41
CA GLY A 210 18.85 -8.57 -12.75
C GLY A 210 19.63 -7.61 -11.85
N PHE A 211 19.12 -6.40 -11.65
CA PHE A 211 19.73 -5.44 -10.73
C PHE A 211 19.84 -5.99 -9.30
N CYS A 212 18.80 -6.62 -8.78
CA CYS A 212 18.82 -7.21 -7.44
C CYS A 212 19.85 -8.34 -7.33
N ARG A 213 19.94 -9.24 -8.33
CA ARG A 213 20.93 -10.32 -8.35
C ARG A 213 22.37 -9.78 -8.39
N ASP A 214 22.64 -8.82 -9.29
CA ASP A 214 23.99 -8.28 -9.51
C ASP A 214 24.53 -7.54 -8.27
N HIS A 215 23.64 -6.94 -7.48
CA HIS A 215 23.99 -6.19 -6.27
C HIS A 215 23.69 -6.94 -4.96
N ASN A 216 23.24 -8.20 -5.05
CA ASN A 216 22.89 -9.03 -3.89
C ASN A 216 21.84 -8.36 -2.98
N LEU A 217 20.75 -7.88 -3.59
CA LEU A 217 19.65 -7.17 -2.92
C LEU A 217 18.39 -8.04 -2.88
N PHE A 218 17.61 -7.95 -1.82
CA PHE A 218 16.28 -8.54 -1.77
C PHE A 218 15.30 -7.73 -2.61
N LEU A 219 14.37 -8.41 -3.30
CA LEU A 219 13.23 -7.79 -3.97
C LEU A 219 11.95 -8.08 -3.19
N VAL A 220 11.39 -7.06 -2.55
CA VAL A 220 10.07 -7.11 -1.91
C VAL A 220 9.03 -6.65 -2.93
N SER A 221 8.18 -7.56 -3.38
CA SER A 221 7.10 -7.28 -4.34
C SER A 221 5.76 -7.25 -3.63
N ASP A 222 5.17 -6.06 -3.50
CA ASP A 222 3.81 -5.87 -2.99
C ASP A 222 2.81 -6.12 -4.13
N GLU A 223 2.13 -7.27 -4.07
CA GLU A 223 1.26 -7.77 -5.14
C GLU A 223 -0.21 -7.79 -4.73
N VAL A 224 -0.61 -6.97 -3.78
CA VAL A 224 -1.99 -6.95 -3.25
C VAL A 224 -3.05 -6.58 -4.29
N TYR A 225 -2.65 -6.00 -5.42
CA TYR A 225 -3.53 -5.63 -6.53
C TYR A 225 -3.42 -6.57 -7.74
N ARG A 226 -2.76 -7.72 -7.62
CA ARG A 226 -2.48 -8.67 -8.72
C ARG A 226 -3.70 -9.02 -9.58
N GLU A 227 -4.89 -9.13 -8.97
CA GLU A 227 -6.13 -9.45 -9.67
C GLU A 227 -6.77 -8.26 -10.42
N PHE A 228 -6.28 -7.05 -10.19
CA PHE A 228 -6.81 -5.83 -10.82
C PHE A 228 -5.87 -5.40 -11.94
N VAL A 229 -6.00 -6.05 -13.09
CA VAL A 229 -5.24 -5.75 -14.31
C VAL A 229 -6.22 -5.70 -15.48
N TYR A 230 -6.15 -4.66 -16.27
CA TYR A 230 -7.15 -4.33 -17.28
C TYR A 230 -6.64 -4.54 -18.70
N ASP A 231 -7.57 -4.46 -19.66
CA ASP A 231 -7.29 -4.47 -21.12
C ASP A 231 -6.51 -5.72 -21.57
N GLY A 232 -6.79 -6.89 -20.95
CA GLY A 232 -6.16 -8.17 -21.30
C GLY A 232 -4.70 -8.33 -20.87
N ARG A 233 -4.17 -7.39 -20.08
CA ARG A 233 -2.83 -7.51 -19.48
C ARG A 233 -2.83 -8.55 -18.36
N MET A 234 -1.65 -8.96 -17.94
CA MET A 234 -1.43 -9.82 -16.77
C MET A 234 -0.37 -9.23 -15.85
N ALA A 235 -0.60 -9.31 -14.54
CA ALA A 235 0.45 -9.03 -13.57
C ALA A 235 1.34 -10.25 -13.43
N ILE A 236 2.65 -10.05 -13.53
CA ILE A 236 3.67 -11.08 -13.32
C ILE A 236 4.13 -10.99 -11.87
N SER A 237 4.18 -12.13 -11.18
CA SER A 237 4.69 -12.20 -9.81
C SER A 237 6.23 -12.23 -9.79
N ALA A 238 6.83 -11.65 -8.76
CA ALA A 238 8.27 -11.80 -8.54
C ALA A 238 8.71 -13.26 -8.36
N LEU A 239 7.79 -14.16 -7.99
CA LEU A 239 8.05 -15.60 -7.89
C LEU A 239 8.11 -16.33 -9.25
N GLU A 240 7.75 -15.65 -10.34
CA GLU A 240 7.81 -16.16 -11.72
C GLU A 240 9.08 -15.69 -12.46
N LEU A 241 9.93 -14.88 -11.80
CA LEU A 241 11.14 -14.33 -12.41
C LEU A 241 12.31 -15.32 -12.26
N ASP A 242 13.05 -15.52 -13.34
CA ASP A 242 14.12 -16.48 -13.41
C ASP A 242 15.27 -16.17 -12.43
N ASN A 243 15.73 -17.19 -11.71
CA ASN A 243 16.85 -17.11 -10.77
C ASN A 243 16.68 -16.07 -9.66
N LEU A 244 15.44 -15.73 -9.29
CA LEU A 244 15.14 -14.77 -8.24
C LEU A 244 14.72 -15.42 -6.91
N ASP A 245 14.57 -16.72 -6.85
CA ASP A 245 14.11 -17.47 -5.66
C ASP A 245 14.82 -17.09 -4.34
N PRO A 246 16.16 -16.91 -4.29
CA PRO A 246 16.85 -16.52 -3.07
C PRO A 246 16.58 -15.05 -2.64
N PHE A 247 16.11 -14.22 -3.56
CA PHE A 247 15.99 -12.78 -3.38
C PHE A 247 14.54 -12.31 -3.24
N ALA A 248 13.58 -13.06 -3.81
CA ALA A 248 12.19 -12.65 -3.91
C ALA A 248 11.40 -12.86 -2.62
N ILE A 249 10.67 -11.82 -2.22
CA ILE A 249 9.70 -11.84 -1.14
C ILE A 249 8.42 -11.20 -1.67
N VAL A 250 7.36 -11.98 -1.77
CA VAL A 250 6.04 -11.48 -2.20
C VAL A 250 5.19 -11.17 -0.99
N VAL A 251 4.61 -9.99 -0.98
CA VAL A 251 3.59 -9.56 -0.04
C VAL A 251 2.23 -9.62 -0.71
N ASP A 252 1.28 -10.28 -0.08
CA ASP A 252 -0.08 -10.40 -0.57
C ASP A 252 -1.11 -10.12 0.53
N SER A 253 -2.35 -9.81 0.13
CA SER A 253 -3.44 -9.55 1.07
C SER A 253 -4.79 -9.89 0.46
N LEU A 254 -5.69 -10.41 1.29
CA LEU A 254 -7.08 -10.64 0.92
C LEU A 254 -7.91 -9.35 0.88
N SER A 255 -7.37 -8.27 1.46
CA SER A 255 -8.06 -6.98 1.65
C SER A 255 -8.68 -6.41 0.37
N LYS A 256 -7.94 -6.48 -0.75
CA LYS A 256 -8.36 -5.83 -2.00
C LYS A 256 -9.14 -6.78 -2.88
N ARG A 257 -8.58 -7.93 -3.12
CA ARG A 257 -9.11 -9.00 -3.99
C ARG A 257 -10.53 -9.43 -3.63
N TYR A 258 -10.85 -9.46 -2.33
CA TYR A 258 -12.15 -9.95 -1.82
C TYR A 258 -12.95 -8.89 -1.06
N SER A 259 -12.62 -7.61 -1.23
CA SER A 259 -13.27 -6.52 -0.47
C SER A 259 -13.33 -6.79 1.04
N ALA A 260 -12.26 -7.39 1.58
CA ALA A 260 -12.19 -7.90 2.94
C ALA A 260 -11.13 -7.15 3.78
N CYS A 261 -11.08 -5.81 3.65
CA CYS A 261 -10.09 -5.00 4.33
C CYS A 261 -10.13 -5.14 5.87
N GLY A 262 -11.33 -5.36 6.41
CA GLY A 262 -11.57 -5.45 7.87
C GLY A 262 -11.09 -6.75 8.52
N ILE A 263 -10.92 -7.85 7.77
CA ILE A 263 -10.46 -9.13 8.35
C ILE A 263 -8.97 -9.12 8.71
N ARG A 264 -8.18 -8.13 8.20
CA ARG A 264 -6.76 -7.98 8.48
C ARG A 264 -5.96 -9.25 8.23
N LEU A 265 -6.07 -9.83 7.05
CA LEU A 265 -5.40 -11.07 6.67
C LEU A 265 -4.60 -10.89 5.37
N GLY A 266 -3.37 -11.37 5.38
CA GLY A 266 -2.43 -11.35 4.27
C GLY A 266 -1.42 -12.47 4.40
N SER A 267 -0.40 -12.43 3.56
CA SER A 267 0.69 -13.37 3.58
C SER A 267 2.02 -12.76 3.11
N LEU A 268 3.10 -13.32 3.62
CA LEU A 268 4.45 -13.19 3.10
C LEU A 268 4.81 -14.54 2.45
N VAL A 269 5.28 -14.49 1.22
CA VAL A 269 5.66 -15.69 0.45
C VAL A 269 7.08 -15.54 -0.04
N THR A 270 7.92 -16.53 0.27
CA THR A 270 9.32 -16.56 -0.20
C THR A 270 9.81 -18.01 -0.30
N ARG A 271 10.71 -18.26 -1.24
CA ARG A 271 11.44 -19.54 -1.35
C ARG A 271 12.78 -19.50 -0.61
N ASN A 272 13.17 -18.34 -0.07
CA ASN A 272 14.34 -18.21 0.77
C ASN A 272 14.03 -18.70 2.20
N ALA A 273 14.57 -19.85 2.56
CA ALA A 273 14.33 -20.49 3.87
C ALA A 273 14.81 -19.64 5.05
N GLU A 274 15.92 -18.92 4.90
CA GLU A 274 16.49 -18.08 5.96
C GLU A 274 15.58 -16.86 6.25
N VAL A 275 15.07 -16.22 5.19
CA VAL A 275 14.10 -15.13 5.30
C VAL A 275 12.80 -15.63 5.91
N TYR A 276 12.30 -16.80 5.46
CA TYR A 276 11.10 -17.41 6.03
C TYR A 276 11.25 -17.65 7.53
N ASP A 277 12.36 -18.28 7.95
CA ASP A 277 12.63 -18.58 9.36
C ASP A 277 12.78 -17.33 10.22
N ALA A 278 13.41 -16.27 9.69
CA ALA A 278 13.49 -14.98 10.37
C ALA A 278 12.09 -14.36 10.57
N CYS A 279 11.27 -14.33 9.53
CA CYS A 279 9.89 -13.85 9.59
C CYS A 279 9.02 -14.72 10.53
N LEU A 280 9.21 -16.04 10.55
CA LEU A 280 8.51 -16.94 11.46
C LEU A 280 8.82 -16.63 12.93
N ARG A 281 10.09 -16.35 13.27
CA ARG A 281 10.44 -15.93 14.64
C ARG A 281 9.74 -14.62 15.05
N MET A 282 9.61 -13.66 14.14
CA MET A 282 8.83 -12.44 14.39
C MET A 282 7.34 -12.74 14.55
N ALA A 283 6.80 -13.65 13.72
CA ALA A 283 5.43 -14.11 13.82
C ALA A 283 5.13 -14.84 15.13
N GLN A 284 6.10 -15.59 15.66
CA GLN A 284 6.01 -16.20 17.02
C GLN A 284 5.98 -15.13 18.11
N GLY A 285 6.75 -14.05 17.97
CA GLY A 285 6.68 -12.91 18.89
C GLY A 285 5.33 -12.19 18.88
N ARG A 286 4.65 -12.13 17.74
CA ARG A 286 3.28 -11.62 17.58
C ARG A 286 2.21 -12.63 18.08
N LEU A 287 2.56 -13.90 18.26
CA LEU A 287 1.74 -15.07 18.60
C LEU A 287 1.05 -15.69 17.38
N SER A 288 -0.09 -15.17 16.94
CA SER A 288 -0.84 -15.74 15.83
C SER A 288 -1.50 -14.67 14.96
N PRO A 289 -1.71 -14.92 13.66
CA PRO A 289 -2.59 -14.08 12.85
C PRO A 289 -4.05 -14.31 13.29
N PRO A 290 -4.99 -13.41 12.94
CA PRO A 290 -6.38 -13.49 13.37
C PRO A 290 -7.03 -14.84 12.98
N GLY A 291 -7.32 -15.72 13.95
CA GLY A 291 -7.83 -17.07 13.69
C GLY A 291 -9.20 -17.07 13.01
N LEU A 292 -10.11 -16.22 13.49
CA LEU A 292 -11.45 -16.07 12.90
C LEU A 292 -11.39 -15.59 11.44
N ALA A 293 -10.47 -14.68 11.12
CA ALA A 293 -10.26 -14.22 9.76
C ALA A 293 -9.77 -15.35 8.84
N GLN A 294 -8.87 -16.20 9.32
CA GLN A 294 -8.41 -17.38 8.58
C GLN A 294 -9.53 -18.38 8.35
N PHE A 295 -10.38 -18.61 9.35
CA PHE A 295 -11.57 -19.47 9.23
C PHE A 295 -12.52 -18.95 8.13
N ILE A 296 -12.79 -17.65 8.10
CA ILE A 296 -13.61 -17.00 7.06
C ILE A 296 -12.95 -17.12 5.69
N ALA A 297 -11.65 -16.87 5.61
CA ALA A 297 -10.90 -16.82 4.36
C ALA A 297 -10.91 -18.15 3.58
N VAL A 298 -10.96 -19.29 4.27
CA VAL A 298 -11.03 -20.62 3.62
C VAL A 298 -12.30 -20.77 2.75
N GLY A 299 -13.33 -19.96 2.98
CA GLY A 299 -14.51 -19.91 2.12
C GLY A 299 -14.21 -19.66 0.63
N ILE A 300 -13.09 -19.00 0.31
CA ILE A 300 -12.67 -18.74 -1.08
C ILE A 300 -12.44 -20.02 -1.89
N ASP A 301 -12.20 -21.15 -1.25
CA ASP A 301 -11.99 -22.43 -1.94
C ASP A 301 -13.23 -22.92 -2.68
N THR A 302 -14.42 -22.47 -2.26
CA THR A 302 -15.71 -22.78 -2.89
C THR A 302 -16.19 -21.65 -3.81
N MET A 303 -15.41 -20.59 -3.97
CA MET A 303 -15.75 -19.43 -4.80
C MET A 303 -15.61 -19.78 -6.28
N GLY A 304 -16.64 -19.48 -7.07
CA GLY A 304 -16.56 -19.57 -8.52
C GLY A 304 -15.64 -18.50 -9.13
N GLU A 305 -15.22 -18.73 -10.36
CA GLU A 305 -14.36 -17.78 -11.10
C GLU A 305 -15.12 -16.51 -11.51
N GLU A 306 -16.44 -16.54 -11.54
CA GLU A 306 -17.31 -15.43 -11.91
C GLU A 306 -17.11 -14.21 -11.00
N TYR A 307 -16.92 -14.41 -9.68
CA TYR A 307 -16.71 -13.30 -8.76
C TYR A 307 -15.52 -12.41 -9.17
N GLY A 308 -14.35 -13.02 -9.40
CA GLY A 308 -13.13 -12.28 -9.79
C GLY A 308 -13.31 -11.58 -11.14
N ARG A 309 -13.93 -12.27 -12.12
CA ARG A 309 -14.21 -11.70 -13.45
C ARG A 309 -15.17 -10.50 -13.36
N ASP A 310 -16.23 -10.60 -12.58
CA ASP A 310 -17.27 -9.58 -12.48
C ASP A 310 -16.74 -8.35 -11.71
N VAL A 311 -15.94 -8.56 -10.64
CA VAL A 311 -15.23 -7.51 -9.92
C VAL A 311 -14.25 -6.76 -10.83
N LEU A 312 -13.46 -7.51 -11.62
CA LEU A 312 -12.51 -6.91 -12.55
C LEU A 312 -13.22 -6.08 -13.62
N ALA A 313 -14.29 -6.61 -14.21
CA ALA A 313 -15.09 -5.90 -15.22
C ALA A 313 -15.72 -4.61 -14.66
N GLU A 314 -16.20 -4.64 -13.40
CA GLU A 314 -16.74 -3.45 -12.75
C GLU A 314 -15.67 -2.37 -12.53
N TYR A 315 -14.49 -2.74 -12.01
CA TYR A 315 -13.42 -1.78 -11.82
C TYR A 315 -12.86 -1.24 -13.13
N GLN A 316 -12.85 -2.04 -14.20
CA GLN A 316 -12.49 -1.55 -15.52
C GLN A 316 -13.46 -0.48 -16.02
N ARG A 317 -14.78 -0.67 -15.85
CA ARG A 317 -15.80 0.35 -16.18
C ARG A 317 -15.61 1.63 -15.36
N ARG A 318 -15.40 1.50 -14.05
CA ARG A 318 -15.15 2.64 -13.15
C ARG A 318 -13.89 3.42 -13.55
N ARG A 319 -12.80 2.70 -13.89
CA ARG A 319 -11.58 3.30 -14.42
C ARG A 319 -11.86 4.12 -15.69
N ASP A 320 -12.57 3.53 -16.64
CA ASP A 320 -12.84 4.16 -17.94
C ASP A 320 -13.68 5.42 -17.77
N VAL A 321 -14.75 5.37 -16.95
CA VAL A 321 -15.56 6.53 -16.61
C VAL A 321 -14.73 7.65 -15.97
N LEU A 322 -13.88 7.32 -15.01
CA LEU A 322 -13.04 8.32 -14.37
C LEU A 322 -12.00 8.90 -15.33
N PHE A 323 -11.32 8.05 -16.11
CA PHE A 323 -10.31 8.45 -17.06
C PHE A 323 -10.87 9.39 -18.13
N GLU A 324 -11.97 9.02 -18.78
CA GLU A 324 -12.65 9.83 -19.79
C GLU A 324 -13.11 11.17 -19.22
N GLY A 325 -13.71 11.14 -18.04
CA GLY A 325 -14.19 12.35 -17.38
C GLY A 325 -13.08 13.31 -16.98
N LEU A 326 -11.99 12.81 -16.40
CA LEU A 326 -10.86 13.65 -15.97
C LEU A 326 -10.09 14.23 -17.16
N THR A 327 -9.86 13.45 -18.23
CA THR A 327 -9.14 13.92 -19.42
C THR A 327 -9.92 14.96 -20.22
N ALA A 328 -11.25 15.03 -20.04
CA ALA A 328 -12.08 16.08 -20.63
C ALA A 328 -11.96 17.43 -19.90
N ILE A 329 -11.38 17.49 -18.70
CA ILE A 329 -11.19 18.74 -17.96
C ILE A 329 -9.93 19.46 -18.48
N PRO A 330 -10.02 20.73 -18.93
CA PRO A 330 -8.86 21.46 -19.42
C PRO A 330 -7.72 21.55 -18.38
N GLY A 331 -6.50 21.22 -18.82
CA GLY A 331 -5.30 21.29 -17.99
C GLY A 331 -5.09 20.09 -17.05
N VAL A 332 -6.02 19.14 -16.98
CA VAL A 332 -5.82 17.88 -16.27
C VAL A 332 -5.07 16.90 -17.17
N PHE A 333 -4.05 16.25 -16.60
CA PHE A 333 -3.28 15.22 -17.29
C PHE A 333 -3.16 13.97 -16.42
N LEU A 334 -3.42 12.82 -17.00
CA LEU A 334 -3.15 11.51 -16.41
C LEU A 334 -2.94 10.47 -17.52
N GLN A 335 -2.18 9.43 -17.23
CA GLN A 335 -2.12 8.22 -18.03
C GLN A 335 -3.26 7.28 -17.64
N LYS A 336 -3.78 6.51 -18.61
CA LYS A 336 -4.83 5.53 -18.35
C LYS A 336 -4.28 4.45 -17.43
N PRO A 337 -4.87 4.22 -16.26
CA PRO A 337 -4.40 3.17 -15.36
C PRO A 337 -4.51 1.79 -15.99
N GLU A 338 -3.49 0.98 -15.86
CA GLU A 338 -3.40 -0.38 -16.39
C GLU A 338 -3.84 -1.43 -15.36
N GLY A 339 -3.76 -1.06 -14.06
CA GLY A 339 -4.12 -1.95 -12.96
C GLY A 339 -4.43 -1.21 -11.66
N ALA A 340 -4.59 -1.96 -10.57
CA ALA A 340 -5.07 -1.51 -9.27
C ALA A 340 -6.44 -0.81 -9.40
N PHE A 341 -6.73 0.17 -8.56
CA PHE A 341 -7.91 1.05 -8.65
C PHE A 341 -7.60 2.49 -8.24
N TYR A 342 -6.42 2.94 -8.71
CA TYR A 342 -5.92 4.30 -8.50
C TYR A 342 -5.43 4.90 -9.80
N CYS A 343 -5.44 6.22 -9.85
CA CYS A 343 -4.65 6.98 -10.81
C CYS A 343 -3.97 8.16 -10.13
N MET A 344 -2.87 8.61 -10.73
CA MET A 344 -2.22 9.87 -10.45
C MET A 344 -2.64 10.87 -11.49
N ALA A 345 -3.32 11.93 -11.07
CA ALA A 345 -3.73 13.01 -11.95
C ALA A 345 -2.97 14.30 -11.62
N LYS A 346 -2.37 14.91 -12.62
CA LYS A 346 -1.84 16.28 -12.53
C LYS A 346 -2.98 17.24 -12.79
N LEU A 347 -3.19 18.16 -11.86
CA LEU A 347 -4.22 19.19 -11.93
C LEU A 347 -3.62 20.56 -12.31
N PRO A 348 -4.38 21.49 -12.92
CA PRO A 348 -3.95 22.85 -13.20
C PRO A 348 -3.98 23.72 -11.93
N VAL A 349 -3.25 23.28 -10.90
CA VAL A 349 -3.11 23.98 -9.61
C VAL A 349 -1.63 24.04 -9.20
N GLU A 350 -1.24 25.09 -8.49
CA GLU A 350 0.13 25.23 -7.99
C GLU A 350 0.43 24.27 -6.83
N ASN A 351 -0.55 24.06 -5.96
CA ASN A 351 -0.43 23.24 -4.76
C ASN A 351 -1.70 22.40 -4.55
N SER A 352 -1.57 21.09 -4.71
CA SER A 352 -2.66 20.13 -4.55
C SER A 352 -3.10 19.97 -3.08
N ASP A 353 -2.22 20.24 -2.11
CA ASP A 353 -2.56 20.23 -0.68
C ASP A 353 -3.52 21.37 -0.33
N ASP A 354 -3.24 22.57 -0.83
CA ASP A 354 -4.09 23.75 -0.64
C ASP A 354 -5.43 23.58 -1.36
N PHE A 355 -5.39 23.07 -2.59
CA PHE A 355 -6.61 22.80 -3.35
C PHE A 355 -7.49 21.75 -2.66
N ALA A 356 -6.92 20.63 -2.20
CA ALA A 356 -7.68 19.59 -1.52
C ALA A 356 -8.24 20.05 -0.17
N SER A 357 -7.53 20.91 0.55
CA SER A 357 -8.02 21.54 1.78
C SER A 357 -9.18 22.50 1.48
N TRP A 358 -9.06 23.30 0.42
CA TRP A 358 -10.10 24.24 -0.02
C TRP A 358 -11.37 23.51 -0.47
N LEU A 359 -11.25 22.37 -1.18
CA LEU A 359 -12.40 21.54 -1.56
C LEU A 359 -13.29 21.17 -0.37
N LEU A 360 -12.70 20.94 0.80
CA LEU A 360 -13.42 20.49 2.00
C LEU A 360 -13.84 21.65 2.92
N SER A 361 -13.13 22.79 2.86
CA SER A 361 -13.35 23.90 3.78
C SER A 361 -14.22 25.01 3.19
N ALA A 362 -14.16 25.25 1.88
CA ALA A 362 -14.73 26.44 1.24
C ALA A 362 -15.49 26.17 -0.07
N PHE A 363 -15.34 24.99 -0.67
CA PHE A 363 -16.05 24.63 -1.88
C PHE A 363 -17.24 23.73 -1.58
N GLU A 364 -18.36 24.04 -2.15
CA GLU A 364 -19.48 23.13 -2.35
C GLU A 364 -20.26 23.50 -3.62
N HIS A 365 -20.90 22.53 -4.22
CA HIS A 365 -21.85 22.71 -5.30
C HIS A 365 -23.03 21.78 -5.08
N GLU A 366 -24.22 22.37 -4.94
CA GLU A 366 -25.47 21.64 -4.63
C GLU A 366 -25.38 20.79 -3.34
N GLY A 367 -24.71 21.30 -2.32
CA GLY A 367 -24.50 20.58 -1.05
C GLY A 367 -23.49 19.43 -1.12
N GLU A 368 -22.66 19.36 -2.17
CA GLU A 368 -21.73 18.25 -2.38
C GLU A 368 -20.29 18.74 -2.64
N THR A 369 -19.30 17.94 -2.25
CA THR A 369 -17.87 18.15 -2.51
C THR A 369 -17.13 16.84 -2.67
N VAL A 370 -15.84 16.90 -3.05
CA VAL A 370 -14.97 15.73 -3.21
C VAL A 370 -13.75 15.81 -2.28
N MET A 371 -13.28 14.67 -1.82
CA MET A 371 -12.04 14.54 -1.05
C MET A 371 -11.00 13.76 -1.87
N LEU A 372 -9.87 14.42 -2.14
CA LEU A 372 -8.73 13.87 -2.88
C LEU A 372 -7.58 13.53 -1.94
N ALA A 373 -6.59 12.77 -2.42
CA ALA A 373 -5.32 12.56 -1.72
C ALA A 373 -4.20 13.36 -2.43
N PRO A 374 -3.74 14.50 -1.87
CA PRO A 374 -2.61 15.23 -2.43
C PRO A 374 -1.37 14.36 -2.55
N ALA A 375 -0.62 14.53 -3.64
CA ALA A 375 0.42 13.58 -4.00
C ALA A 375 1.78 13.82 -3.33
N THR A 376 2.01 14.95 -2.68
CA THR A 376 3.28 15.26 -2.00
C THR A 376 3.73 14.16 -1.03
N GLY A 377 2.79 13.51 -0.36
CA GLY A 377 3.08 12.43 0.59
C GLY A 377 3.40 11.06 -0.03
N PHE A 378 3.31 10.91 -1.35
CA PHE A 378 3.67 9.68 -2.07
C PHE A 378 5.09 9.74 -2.66
N TYR A 379 5.79 10.87 -2.50
CA TYR A 379 7.16 11.08 -2.93
C TYR A 379 8.08 11.22 -1.72
N ALA A 380 9.29 10.68 -1.82
CA ALA A 380 10.37 10.94 -0.87
C ALA A 380 11.17 12.18 -1.27
N SER A 381 11.29 12.42 -2.57
CA SER A 381 11.97 13.61 -3.12
C SER A 381 11.14 14.86 -2.87
N GLU A 382 11.81 15.91 -2.38
CA GLU A 382 11.17 17.20 -2.13
C GLU A 382 10.68 17.85 -3.43
N HIS A 383 9.63 18.64 -3.33
CA HIS A 383 9.04 19.43 -4.42
C HIS A 383 8.29 18.62 -5.50
N LEU A 384 8.30 17.27 -5.45
CA LEU A 384 7.49 16.45 -6.34
C LEU A 384 6.04 16.32 -5.85
N GLY A 385 5.14 16.01 -6.78
CA GLY A 385 3.72 15.79 -6.49
C GLY A 385 2.88 17.03 -6.15
N ARG A 386 3.46 18.24 -6.21
CA ARG A 386 2.79 19.49 -5.77
C ARG A 386 1.51 19.82 -6.53
N SER A 387 1.44 19.50 -7.80
CA SER A 387 0.25 19.67 -8.64
C SER A 387 -0.47 18.37 -8.94
N GLU A 388 -0.14 17.30 -8.23
CA GLU A 388 -0.68 15.98 -8.47
C GLU A 388 -1.57 15.52 -7.31
N VAL A 389 -2.53 14.67 -7.63
CA VAL A 389 -3.40 13.99 -6.66
C VAL A 389 -3.52 12.51 -7.00
N ARG A 390 -3.60 11.67 -5.98
CA ARG A 390 -4.07 10.30 -6.17
C ARG A 390 -5.58 10.26 -6.06
N ILE A 391 -6.24 9.61 -7.01
CA ILE A 391 -7.67 9.35 -7.04
C ILE A 391 -7.91 7.85 -7.00
N ALA A 392 -8.78 7.39 -6.09
CA ALA A 392 -9.25 6.02 -6.03
C ALA A 392 -10.61 5.92 -6.70
N TYR A 393 -10.77 5.02 -7.68
CA TYR A 393 -12.03 4.83 -8.39
C TYR A 393 -12.84 3.64 -7.82
N VAL A 394 -12.99 3.68 -6.49
CA VAL A 394 -13.72 2.63 -5.76
C VAL A 394 -15.22 2.89 -5.61
N LEU A 395 -15.68 4.11 -5.91
CA LEU A 395 -17.08 4.48 -5.85
C LEU A 395 -17.86 3.92 -7.05
N LYS A 396 -19.19 3.83 -6.93
CA LYS A 396 -20.08 3.45 -8.03
C LYS A 396 -19.96 4.44 -9.19
N GLU A 397 -20.24 3.98 -10.40
CA GLU A 397 -20.11 4.78 -11.63
C GLU A 397 -20.84 6.13 -11.56
N ALA A 398 -22.07 6.17 -11.04
CA ALA A 398 -22.82 7.41 -10.90
C ALA A 398 -22.13 8.43 -9.97
N ASP A 399 -21.57 7.97 -8.84
CA ASP A 399 -20.85 8.82 -7.91
C ASP A 399 -19.50 9.28 -8.49
N LEU A 400 -18.85 8.46 -9.32
CA LEU A 400 -17.63 8.87 -10.04
C LEU A 400 -17.92 9.95 -11.07
N ARG A 401 -18.97 9.81 -11.89
CA ARG A 401 -19.41 10.85 -12.84
C ARG A 401 -19.72 12.16 -12.12
N ARG A 402 -20.46 12.08 -10.99
CA ARG A 402 -20.75 13.26 -10.17
C ARG A 402 -19.48 13.88 -9.57
N SER A 403 -18.56 13.07 -9.09
CA SER A 403 -17.28 13.53 -8.56
C SER A 403 -16.43 14.25 -9.61
N VAL A 404 -16.39 13.77 -10.83
CA VAL A 404 -15.71 14.44 -11.97
C VAL A 404 -16.34 15.79 -12.28
N GLU A 405 -17.67 15.87 -12.31
CA GLU A 405 -18.38 17.13 -12.52
C GLU A 405 -18.05 18.16 -11.43
N LEU A 406 -18.12 17.75 -10.16
CA LEU A 406 -17.75 18.59 -9.04
C LEU A 406 -16.28 19.07 -9.13
N LEU A 407 -15.38 18.19 -9.54
CA LEU A 407 -13.96 18.53 -9.71
C LEU A 407 -13.75 19.56 -10.83
N ARG A 408 -14.46 19.43 -11.96
CA ARG A 408 -14.42 20.38 -13.05
C ARG A 408 -14.87 21.78 -12.58
N ILE A 409 -16.02 21.86 -11.92
CA ILE A 409 -16.56 23.12 -11.39
C ILE A 409 -15.60 23.72 -10.34
N ALA A 410 -15.03 22.86 -9.49
CA ALA A 410 -14.09 23.28 -8.47
C ALA A 410 -12.82 23.89 -9.08
N LEU A 411 -12.25 23.27 -10.10
CA LEU A 411 -11.04 23.77 -10.79
C LEU A 411 -11.32 25.13 -11.47
N GLU A 412 -12.46 25.29 -12.12
CA GLU A 412 -12.89 26.56 -12.71
C GLU A 412 -12.99 27.68 -11.65
N ARG A 413 -13.62 27.39 -10.50
CA ARG A 413 -13.75 28.37 -9.41
C ARG A 413 -12.42 28.66 -8.70
N TYR A 414 -11.58 27.66 -8.55
CA TYR A 414 -10.28 27.82 -7.89
C TYR A 414 -9.33 28.69 -8.69
N SER A 415 -9.34 28.58 -10.04
CA SER A 415 -8.50 29.38 -10.94
C SER A 415 -8.89 30.87 -10.95
N THR A 416 -10.16 31.20 -10.63
CA THR A 416 -10.67 32.58 -10.56
C THR A 416 -10.55 33.21 -9.16
N LYS A 417 -10.04 32.44 -8.17
CA LYS A 417 -9.86 32.92 -6.81
C LYS A 417 -8.76 34.00 -6.79
N PRO A 418 -9.02 35.20 -6.19
CA PRO A 418 -7.94 36.13 -5.97
C PRO A 418 -6.81 35.49 -5.18
N ALA A 419 -5.57 35.72 -5.60
CA ALA A 419 -4.41 35.27 -4.82
C ALA A 419 -4.58 35.78 -3.37
N SER A 420 -4.68 34.87 -2.42
CA SER A 420 -4.66 35.24 -1.01
C SER A 420 -3.32 35.90 -0.75
N ASN A 421 -3.33 37.18 -0.41
CA ASN A 421 -2.11 37.85 0.06
C ASN A 421 -1.51 37.04 1.20
N PRO A 422 -0.18 36.86 1.21
CA PRO A 422 0.55 36.10 2.22
C PRO A 422 0.40 36.66 3.63
#